data_7314f3b847b172dccbd5e31b82440de6
#
_entry.id   7314f3b847b172dccbd5e31b82440de6
#
_cell.length_a   1.000
_cell.length_b   1.000
_cell.length_c   1.000
_cell.angle_alpha   90.00
_cell.angle_beta   90.00
_cell.angle_gamma   90.00
#
_symmetry.space_group_name_H-M   'P 1'
#
loop_
_entity.id
_entity.type
_entity.pdbx_description
1 polymer ?
#
loop_
_entity_poly.entity_id
_entity_poly.type
_entity_poly.pdbx_seq_one_letter_code
_entity_poly.pdbx_strand_id
1 'polypeptide(L)'
;TKIYILRKEHTLKMEEQIYKIDNIKSFEPVHIFDCGQCFRWDAQPDGSYTGVFKGNVMNVKKEGNTVIFKGICNGDIREICIDYFDLERNYEEIKEQLSKIDNNVKTSVVYGSGIRILNQDLWETIISFIISANNNIPRIKGIINRISKKYGKEIEWNGNKYYTFPTVEELAKASVEDLVLEMLEYMKQQEKY
;
A
#
# COMPACT_ATOMS: atom_id res chain seq x y z
N THR A 1 8.21 49.67 -6.67
CA THR A 1 6.91 49.00 -6.45
C THR A 1 7.14 47.49 -6.51
N LYS A 2 7.18 46.82 -5.35
CA LYS A 2 7.31 45.36 -5.28
C LYS A 2 5.91 44.75 -5.48
N ILE A 3 5.71 44.06 -6.57
CA ILE A 3 4.50 43.25 -6.81
C ILE A 3 4.66 41.94 -6.07
N TYR A 4 3.93 41.76 -4.97
CA TYR A 4 3.78 40.45 -4.31
C TYR A 4 2.74 39.67 -5.09
N ILE A 5 3.19 38.68 -5.88
CA ILE A 5 2.31 37.67 -6.45
C ILE A 5 1.99 36.65 -5.35
N LEU A 6 0.84 36.82 -4.72
CA LEU A 6 0.26 35.77 -3.86
C LEU A 6 -0.08 34.59 -4.75
N ARG A 7 0.79 33.56 -4.78
CA ARG A 7 0.39 32.23 -5.26
C ARG A 7 -0.68 31.72 -4.29
N LYS A 8 -1.94 31.77 -4.71
CA LYS A 8 -2.97 30.93 -4.10
C LYS A 8 -2.52 29.48 -4.29
N GLU A 9 -2.14 28.81 -3.22
CA GLU A 9 -2.08 27.35 -3.18
C GLU A 9 -3.50 26.86 -3.49
N HIS A 10 -3.73 26.44 -4.72
CA HIS A 10 -4.87 25.62 -5.05
C HIS A 10 -4.58 24.26 -4.41
N THR A 11 -5.07 24.08 -3.19
CA THR A 11 -5.25 22.75 -2.62
C THR A 11 -6.30 22.08 -3.53
N LEU A 12 -5.83 21.30 -4.50
CA LEU A 12 -6.70 20.44 -5.31
C LEU A 12 -7.40 19.53 -4.31
N LYS A 13 -8.69 19.77 -4.10
CA LYS A 13 -9.52 18.92 -3.28
C LYS A 13 -9.59 17.58 -4.01
N MET A 14 -8.88 16.58 -3.49
CA MET A 14 -8.93 15.24 -4.06
C MET A 14 -10.38 14.73 -3.94
N GLU A 15 -10.98 14.40 -5.08
CA GLU A 15 -12.33 13.85 -5.13
C GLU A 15 -12.26 12.33 -5.12
N GLU A 16 -13.29 11.70 -4.54
CA GLU A 16 -13.42 10.24 -4.56
C GLU A 16 -13.65 9.77 -6.00
N GLN A 17 -12.86 8.80 -6.42
CA GLN A 17 -12.91 8.17 -7.72
C GLN A 17 -13.19 6.68 -7.59
N ILE A 18 -13.79 6.10 -8.61
CA ILE A 18 -14.07 4.65 -8.69
C ILE A 18 -13.60 4.14 -10.05
N TYR A 19 -12.83 3.06 -10.04
CA TYR A 19 -12.47 2.31 -11.22
C TYR A 19 -12.88 0.85 -11.04
N LYS A 20 -13.49 0.27 -12.09
CA LYS A 20 -13.90 -1.14 -12.10
C LYS A 20 -13.29 -1.85 -13.30
N ILE A 21 -12.85 -3.07 -13.07
CA ILE A 21 -12.34 -3.93 -14.13
C ILE A 21 -12.98 -5.30 -14.03
N ASP A 22 -13.61 -5.73 -15.12
CA ASP A 22 -14.28 -7.02 -15.20
C ASP A 22 -13.34 -8.08 -15.79
N ASN A 23 -13.51 -9.33 -15.32
CA ASN A 23 -12.82 -10.51 -15.83
C ASN A 23 -11.29 -10.43 -15.80
N ILE A 24 -10.72 -9.63 -14.88
CA ILE A 24 -9.29 -9.62 -14.66
C ILE A 24 -8.84 -10.98 -14.11
N LYS A 25 -7.88 -11.57 -14.80
CA LYS A 25 -7.25 -12.82 -14.38
C LYS A 25 -6.11 -12.53 -13.41
N SER A 26 -5.80 -13.50 -12.55
CA SER A 26 -4.70 -13.37 -11.59
C SER A 26 -4.81 -12.11 -10.73
N PHE A 27 -5.93 -11.95 -10.04
CA PHE A 27 -6.12 -10.86 -9.08
C PHE A 27 -6.93 -11.37 -7.89
N GLU A 28 -6.26 -11.68 -6.79
CA GLU A 28 -6.88 -12.00 -5.51
C GLU A 28 -6.30 -11.09 -4.43
N PRO A 29 -7.11 -10.19 -3.83
CA PRO A 29 -6.62 -9.23 -2.83
C PRO A 29 -5.83 -9.89 -1.70
N VAL A 30 -6.29 -11.01 -1.16
CA VAL A 30 -5.58 -11.74 -0.09
C VAL A 30 -4.20 -12.24 -0.55
N HIS A 31 -4.07 -12.70 -1.80
CA HIS A 31 -2.78 -13.14 -2.33
C HIS A 31 -1.84 -11.97 -2.60
N ILE A 32 -2.39 -10.79 -2.89
CA ILE A 32 -1.60 -9.58 -3.19
C ILE A 32 -1.14 -8.91 -1.90
N PHE A 33 -2.03 -8.74 -0.92
CA PHE A 33 -1.75 -7.89 0.24
C PHE A 33 -1.22 -8.65 1.46
N ASP A 34 -1.47 -9.96 1.56
CA ASP A 34 -1.05 -10.77 2.70
C ASP A 34 0.18 -11.66 2.42
N CYS A 35 0.79 -11.56 1.23
CA CYS A 35 2.00 -12.31 0.88
C CYS A 35 3.32 -11.70 1.41
N GLY A 36 3.26 -10.59 2.14
CA GLY A 36 4.43 -9.94 2.73
C GLY A 36 5.19 -8.99 1.81
N GLN A 37 4.66 -8.66 0.63
CA GLN A 37 5.28 -7.68 -0.26
C GLN A 37 4.99 -6.22 0.13
N CYS A 38 3.94 -5.96 0.93
CA CYS A 38 3.54 -4.63 1.36
C CYS A 38 2.99 -4.66 2.78
N PHE A 39 3.03 -3.51 3.49
CA PHE A 39 2.68 -3.45 4.91
C PHE A 39 1.64 -2.39 5.24
N ARG A 40 1.10 -1.69 4.23
CA ARG A 40 0.16 -0.58 4.43
C ARG A 40 -1.23 -0.84 3.86
N TRP A 41 -1.57 -2.11 3.67
CA TRP A 41 -2.89 -2.57 3.29
C TRP A 41 -3.49 -3.39 4.42
N ASP A 42 -4.73 -3.07 4.81
CA ASP A 42 -5.43 -3.71 5.91
C ASP A 42 -6.74 -4.30 5.43
N ALA A 43 -6.96 -5.59 5.77
CA ALA A 43 -8.21 -6.28 5.50
C ALA A 43 -9.37 -5.62 6.24
N GLN A 44 -10.50 -5.50 5.57
CA GLN A 44 -11.73 -4.96 6.13
C GLN A 44 -12.73 -6.07 6.43
N PRO A 45 -13.70 -5.84 7.34
CA PRO A 45 -14.70 -6.85 7.70
C PRO A 45 -15.56 -7.35 6.53
N ASP A 46 -15.68 -6.57 5.45
CA ASP A 46 -16.43 -6.92 4.26
C ASP A 46 -15.60 -7.68 3.20
N GLY A 47 -14.37 -8.07 3.55
CA GLY A 47 -13.43 -8.78 2.68
C GLY A 47 -12.66 -7.90 1.71
N SER A 48 -12.85 -6.57 1.73
CA SER A 48 -12.05 -5.62 0.97
C SER A 48 -10.73 -5.32 1.70
N TYR A 49 -9.83 -4.60 1.02
CA TYR A 49 -8.58 -4.11 1.60
C TYR A 49 -8.50 -2.59 1.41
N THR A 50 -8.14 -1.89 2.49
CA THR A 50 -7.90 -0.44 2.42
C THR A 50 -6.43 -0.16 2.68
N GLY A 51 -5.83 0.68 1.84
CA GLY A 51 -4.41 0.99 1.96
C GLY A 51 -4.05 2.41 1.56
N VAL A 52 -2.83 2.79 1.95
CA VAL A 52 -2.18 4.04 1.56
C VAL A 52 -0.92 3.72 0.77
N PHE A 53 -0.78 4.30 -0.41
CA PHE A 53 0.37 4.08 -1.29
C PHE A 53 0.61 5.28 -2.20
N LYS A 54 1.85 5.66 -2.41
CA LYS A 54 2.23 6.78 -3.32
C LYS A 54 1.38 8.04 -3.10
N GLY A 55 1.01 8.35 -1.84
CA GLY A 55 0.18 9.52 -1.51
C GLY A 55 -1.32 9.39 -1.78
N ASN A 56 -1.80 8.20 -2.13
CA ASN A 56 -3.21 7.88 -2.38
C ASN A 56 -3.80 7.04 -1.25
N VAL A 57 -5.11 7.11 -1.06
CA VAL A 57 -5.88 6.18 -0.20
C VAL A 57 -6.88 5.44 -1.06
N MET A 58 -6.89 4.11 -0.96
CA MET A 58 -7.74 3.29 -1.80
C MET A 58 -8.27 2.07 -1.05
N ASN A 59 -9.52 1.73 -1.33
CA ASN A 59 -10.12 0.45 -1.01
C ASN A 59 -10.20 -0.41 -2.28
N VAL A 60 -9.84 -1.68 -2.15
CA VAL A 60 -9.88 -2.67 -3.23
C VAL A 60 -10.79 -3.82 -2.81
N LYS A 61 -11.79 -4.10 -3.60
CA LYS A 61 -12.74 -5.19 -3.37
C LYS A 61 -12.90 -6.05 -4.61
N LYS A 62 -12.91 -7.36 -4.44
CA LYS A 62 -13.27 -8.30 -5.51
C LYS A 62 -14.68 -8.83 -5.27
N GLU A 63 -15.57 -8.68 -6.24
CA GLU A 63 -16.93 -9.18 -6.24
C GLU A 63 -17.12 -10.07 -7.48
N GLY A 64 -17.11 -11.38 -7.28
CA GLY A 64 -17.13 -12.32 -8.39
C GLY A 64 -15.94 -12.13 -9.33
N ASN A 65 -16.22 -11.78 -10.58
CA ASN A 65 -15.19 -11.53 -11.60
C ASN A 65 -14.80 -10.05 -11.73
N THR A 66 -15.40 -9.14 -10.95
CA THR A 66 -15.14 -7.71 -11.00
C THR A 66 -14.23 -7.30 -9.84
N VAL A 67 -13.19 -6.52 -10.11
CA VAL A 67 -12.40 -5.83 -9.10
C VAL A 67 -12.79 -4.36 -9.10
N ILE A 68 -13.10 -3.84 -7.92
CA ILE A 68 -13.53 -2.47 -7.68
C ILE A 68 -12.44 -1.76 -6.89
N PHE A 69 -11.93 -0.69 -7.46
CA PHE A 69 -11.01 0.25 -6.82
C PHE A 69 -11.78 1.52 -6.50
N LYS A 70 -11.75 1.96 -5.25
CA LYS A 70 -12.44 3.15 -4.78
C LYS A 70 -11.53 3.93 -3.85
N GLY A 71 -11.36 5.24 -4.10
CA GLY A 71 -10.46 6.01 -3.24
C GLY A 71 -10.31 7.46 -3.63
N ILE A 72 -9.43 8.16 -2.93
CA ILE A 72 -8.98 9.50 -3.25
C ILE A 72 -7.54 9.43 -3.75
N CYS A 73 -7.34 9.91 -4.97
CA CYS A 73 -6.09 9.76 -5.68
C CYS A 73 -5.59 11.12 -6.21
N ASN A 74 -4.27 11.29 -6.20
CA ASN A 74 -3.62 12.42 -6.85
C ASN A 74 -3.36 12.06 -8.32
N GLY A 75 -4.39 12.18 -9.15
CA GLY A 75 -4.39 11.82 -10.56
C GLY A 75 -5.56 10.89 -10.94
N ASP A 76 -5.52 10.35 -12.14
CA ASP A 76 -6.53 9.41 -12.64
C ASP A 76 -6.40 8.05 -11.95
N ILE A 77 -7.46 7.60 -11.28
CA ILE A 77 -7.47 6.33 -10.53
C ILE A 77 -7.19 5.13 -11.45
N ARG A 78 -7.61 5.17 -12.71
CA ARG A 78 -7.39 4.07 -13.65
C ARG A 78 -5.90 3.92 -13.96
N GLU A 79 -5.21 5.02 -14.28
CA GLU A 79 -3.78 5.02 -14.56
C GLU A 79 -2.97 4.58 -13.33
N ILE A 80 -3.34 5.08 -12.15
CA ILE A 80 -2.73 4.71 -10.87
C ILE A 80 -2.89 3.21 -10.61
N CYS A 81 -4.07 2.64 -10.85
CA CYS A 81 -4.31 1.21 -10.68
C CYS A 81 -3.54 0.37 -11.69
N ILE A 82 -3.49 0.79 -12.96
CA ILE A 82 -2.75 0.09 -14.01
C ILE A 82 -1.27 -0.01 -13.63
N ASP A 83 -0.67 1.12 -13.23
CA ASP A 83 0.74 1.15 -12.79
C ASP A 83 0.95 0.33 -11.51
N TYR A 84 0.25 0.68 -10.43
CA TYR A 84 0.53 0.12 -9.11
C TYR A 84 0.30 -1.39 -9.03
N PHE A 85 -0.80 -1.90 -9.63
CA PHE A 85 -1.14 -3.32 -9.62
C PHE A 85 -0.60 -4.10 -10.83
N ASP A 86 0.22 -3.48 -11.68
CA ASP A 86 0.82 -4.10 -12.87
C ASP A 86 -0.26 -4.78 -13.75
N LEU A 87 -1.37 -4.04 -14.02
CA LEU A 87 -2.57 -4.64 -14.61
C LEU A 87 -2.41 -5.04 -16.07
N GLU A 88 -1.45 -4.45 -16.80
CA GLU A 88 -1.20 -4.76 -18.21
C GLU A 88 -0.34 -6.01 -18.42
N ARG A 89 0.36 -6.47 -17.38
CA ARG A 89 1.21 -7.67 -17.49
C ARG A 89 0.38 -8.94 -17.55
N ASN A 90 0.76 -9.83 -18.44
CA ASN A 90 0.13 -11.14 -18.62
C ASN A 90 0.63 -12.16 -17.58
N TYR A 91 0.03 -12.16 -16.40
CA TYR A 91 0.38 -13.09 -15.32
C TYR A 91 0.00 -14.55 -15.65
N GLU A 92 -0.96 -14.79 -16.55
CA GLU A 92 -1.32 -16.16 -16.94
C GLU A 92 -0.14 -16.83 -17.70
N GLU A 93 0.49 -16.09 -18.61
CA GLU A 93 1.66 -16.58 -19.32
C GLU A 93 2.84 -16.87 -18.38
N ILE A 94 3.11 -15.96 -17.43
CA ILE A 94 4.15 -16.16 -16.41
C ILE A 94 3.88 -17.42 -15.61
N LYS A 95 2.64 -17.62 -15.14
CA LYS A 95 2.24 -18.81 -14.39
C LYS A 95 2.36 -20.09 -15.21
N GLU A 96 2.00 -20.05 -16.47
CA GLU A 96 2.18 -21.18 -17.38
C GLU A 96 3.65 -21.57 -17.52
N GLN A 97 4.55 -20.59 -17.71
CA GLN A 97 5.97 -20.83 -17.79
C GLN A 97 6.54 -21.40 -16.49
N LEU A 98 6.19 -20.81 -15.34
CA LEU A 98 6.63 -21.26 -14.02
C LEU A 98 6.16 -22.69 -13.74
N SER A 99 4.93 -23.03 -14.12
CA SER A 99 4.35 -24.38 -13.90
C SER A 99 5.06 -25.49 -14.67
N LYS A 100 5.91 -25.15 -15.65
CA LYS A 100 6.71 -26.11 -16.42
C LYS A 100 8.05 -26.46 -15.76
N ILE A 101 8.47 -25.72 -14.71
CA ILE A 101 9.77 -25.91 -14.06
C ILE A 101 9.78 -27.23 -13.27
N ASP A 102 8.89 -27.38 -12.31
CA ASP A 102 8.70 -28.62 -11.55
C ASP A 102 7.34 -28.67 -10.86
N ASN A 103 7.02 -29.79 -10.19
CA ASN A 103 5.75 -29.99 -9.52
C ASN A 103 5.57 -29.08 -8.28
N ASN A 104 6.62 -28.73 -7.57
CA ASN A 104 6.54 -27.86 -6.39
C ASN A 104 6.19 -26.44 -6.83
N VAL A 105 6.86 -25.93 -7.87
CA VAL A 105 6.57 -24.63 -8.47
C VAL A 105 5.14 -24.60 -9.01
N LYS A 106 4.71 -25.66 -9.71
CA LYS A 106 3.34 -25.77 -10.21
C LYS A 106 2.31 -25.69 -9.07
N THR A 107 2.54 -26.40 -7.96
CA THR A 107 1.66 -26.35 -6.78
C THR A 107 1.64 -24.94 -6.17
N SER A 108 2.79 -24.28 -6.07
CA SER A 108 2.90 -22.92 -5.57
C SER A 108 2.16 -21.90 -6.45
N VAL A 109 2.21 -22.07 -7.78
CA VAL A 109 1.47 -21.25 -8.74
C VAL A 109 -0.04 -21.39 -8.56
N VAL A 110 -0.53 -22.61 -8.31
CA VAL A 110 -1.95 -22.85 -8.04
C VAL A 110 -2.38 -22.18 -6.73
N TYR A 111 -1.58 -22.32 -5.68
CA TYR A 111 -1.85 -21.70 -4.37
C TYR A 111 -1.88 -20.18 -4.45
N GLY A 112 -0.88 -19.56 -5.09
CA GLY A 112 -0.75 -18.12 -5.26
C GLY A 112 -1.36 -17.60 -6.57
N SER A 113 -2.41 -18.24 -7.10
CA SER A 113 -2.94 -17.97 -8.45
C SER A 113 -3.37 -16.53 -8.70
N GLY A 114 -3.67 -15.76 -7.67
CA GLY A 114 -4.07 -14.36 -7.77
C GLY A 114 -2.99 -13.35 -7.40
N ILE A 115 -1.75 -13.78 -7.19
CA ILE A 115 -0.63 -12.88 -6.86
C ILE A 115 -0.34 -11.96 -8.05
N ARG A 116 -0.10 -10.66 -7.73
CA ARG A 116 0.51 -9.65 -8.58
C ARG A 116 1.63 -8.96 -7.82
N ILE A 117 2.69 -8.60 -8.50
CA ILE A 117 3.79 -7.82 -7.90
C ILE A 117 3.43 -6.34 -8.00
N LEU A 118 3.38 -5.67 -6.84
CA LEU A 118 3.02 -4.27 -6.76
C LEU A 118 4.20 -3.37 -7.15
N ASN A 119 3.94 -2.36 -7.98
CA ASN A 119 4.91 -1.30 -8.28
C ASN A 119 4.91 -0.25 -7.17
N GLN A 120 5.49 -0.60 -6.03
CA GLN A 120 5.52 0.21 -4.83
C GLN A 120 6.47 1.41 -4.97
N ASP A 121 6.34 2.39 -4.07
CA ASP A 121 7.33 3.45 -3.93
C ASP A 121 8.66 2.88 -3.42
N LEU A 122 9.74 3.21 -4.09
CA LEU A 122 11.06 2.63 -3.78
C LEU A 122 11.56 3.02 -2.39
N TRP A 123 11.36 4.30 -1.99
CA TRP A 123 11.77 4.78 -0.68
C TRP A 123 11.01 4.10 0.45
N GLU A 124 9.69 4.08 0.38
CA GLU A 124 8.83 3.38 1.34
C GLU A 124 9.19 1.91 1.43
N THR A 125 9.44 1.26 0.29
CA THR A 125 9.83 -0.15 0.22
C THR A 125 11.15 -0.41 0.95
N ILE A 126 12.19 0.36 0.67
CA ILE A 126 13.51 0.20 1.31
C ILE A 126 13.39 0.35 2.83
N ILE A 127 12.75 1.42 3.31
CA ILE A 127 12.60 1.64 4.75
C ILE A 127 11.75 0.54 5.39
N SER A 128 10.68 0.11 4.76
CA SER A 128 9.81 -0.96 5.25
C SER A 128 10.57 -2.29 5.37
N PHE A 129 11.43 -2.62 4.41
CA PHE A 129 12.28 -3.81 4.48
C PHE A 129 13.39 -3.69 5.53
N ILE A 130 13.95 -2.52 5.76
CA ILE A 130 14.87 -2.31 6.90
C ILE A 130 14.13 -2.58 8.23
N ILE A 131 12.92 -2.03 8.39
CA ILE A 131 12.08 -2.26 9.59
C ILE A 131 11.70 -3.74 9.71
N SER A 132 11.53 -4.44 8.60
CA SER A 132 11.12 -5.85 8.59
C SER A 132 12.21 -6.80 9.11
N ALA A 133 13.47 -6.37 9.16
CA ALA A 133 14.57 -7.18 9.63
C ALA A 133 14.33 -7.66 11.08
N ASN A 134 14.28 -8.99 11.27
CA ASN A 134 14.02 -9.64 12.55
C ASN A 134 12.70 -9.20 13.25
N ASN A 135 11.64 -8.96 12.46
CA ASN A 135 10.33 -8.54 12.93
C ASN A 135 9.21 -9.42 12.34
N ASN A 136 8.05 -9.46 12.99
CA ASN A 136 6.84 -10.07 12.47
C ASN A 136 5.93 -9.02 11.78
N ILE A 137 5.04 -9.48 10.89
CA ILE A 137 4.18 -8.60 10.08
C ILE A 137 3.37 -7.61 10.92
N PRO A 138 2.67 -8.00 12.01
CA PRO A 138 1.92 -7.04 12.83
C PRO A 138 2.80 -5.93 13.40
N ARG A 139 4.01 -6.27 13.86
CA ARG A 139 4.95 -5.29 14.39
C ARG A 139 5.49 -4.34 13.32
N ILE A 140 5.82 -4.87 12.13
CA ILE A 140 6.24 -4.06 10.99
C ILE A 140 5.15 -3.04 10.63
N LYS A 141 3.90 -3.50 10.43
CA LYS A 141 2.75 -2.64 10.15
C LYS A 141 2.57 -1.56 11.23
N GLY A 142 2.66 -1.93 12.50
CA GLY A 142 2.53 -0.99 13.62
C GLY A 142 3.60 0.10 13.62
N ILE A 143 4.87 -0.25 13.37
CA ILE A 143 5.98 0.72 13.30
C ILE A 143 5.79 1.66 12.11
N ILE A 144 5.53 1.12 10.91
CA ILE A 144 5.33 1.91 9.70
C ILE A 144 4.17 2.89 9.88
N ASN A 145 3.07 2.43 10.49
CA ASN A 145 1.88 3.27 10.72
C ASN A 145 2.19 4.44 11.69
N ARG A 146 2.92 4.21 12.79
CA ARG A 146 3.33 5.27 13.73
C ARG A 146 4.28 6.27 13.07
N ILE A 147 5.28 5.80 12.32
CA ILE A 147 6.19 6.67 11.56
C ILE A 147 5.40 7.53 10.57
N SER A 148 4.48 6.93 9.83
CA SER A 148 3.62 7.65 8.88
C SER A 148 2.73 8.68 9.57
N LYS A 149 2.14 8.33 10.71
CA LYS A 149 1.31 9.25 11.50
C LYS A 149 2.09 10.43 12.08
N LYS A 150 3.35 10.20 12.48
CA LYS A 150 4.18 11.23 13.11
C LYS A 150 4.84 12.17 12.09
N TYR A 151 5.26 11.65 10.96
CA TYR A 151 6.07 12.38 9.98
C TYR A 151 5.45 12.53 8.60
N GLY A 152 4.42 11.77 8.27
CA GLY A 152 3.70 11.85 7.00
C GLY A 152 2.61 12.92 7.00
N LYS A 153 1.94 13.09 5.85
CA LYS A 153 0.84 14.03 5.66
C LYS A 153 -0.49 13.34 5.88
N GLU A 154 -1.40 14.01 6.61
CA GLU A 154 -2.74 13.51 6.83
C GLU A 154 -3.57 13.56 5.54
N ILE A 155 -4.34 12.51 5.30
CA ILE A 155 -5.33 12.38 4.24
C ILE A 155 -6.63 11.95 4.91
N GLU A 156 -7.72 12.68 4.71
CA GLU A 156 -9.04 12.32 5.21
C GLU A 156 -9.87 11.66 4.12
N TRP A 157 -10.43 10.48 4.40
CA TRP A 157 -11.33 9.78 3.50
C TRP A 157 -12.36 8.97 4.28
N ASN A 158 -13.64 9.10 3.91
CA ASN A 158 -14.80 8.43 4.56
C ASN A 158 -14.81 8.60 6.08
N GLY A 159 -14.47 9.81 6.58
CA GLY A 159 -14.46 10.13 8.00
C GLY A 159 -13.29 9.51 8.77
N ASN A 160 -12.36 8.84 8.10
CA ASN A 160 -11.15 8.27 8.68
C ASN A 160 -9.91 9.06 8.27
N LYS A 161 -8.90 9.06 9.14
CA LYS A 161 -7.61 9.69 8.91
C LYS A 161 -6.58 8.65 8.49
N TYR A 162 -5.94 8.91 7.38
CA TYR A 162 -4.83 8.14 6.84
C TYR A 162 -3.61 9.05 6.75
N TYR A 163 -2.43 8.48 6.63
CA TYR A 163 -1.19 9.25 6.60
C TYR A 163 -0.29 8.73 5.48
N THR A 164 0.30 9.62 4.69
CA THR A 164 1.30 9.24 3.69
C THR A 164 2.53 8.66 4.38
N PHE A 165 3.31 7.83 3.69
CA PHE A 165 4.66 7.55 4.14
C PHE A 165 5.49 8.85 4.03
N PRO A 166 6.33 9.19 5.03
CA PRO A 166 7.10 10.43 5.00
C PRO A 166 8.14 10.41 3.87
N THR A 167 8.35 11.56 3.24
CA THR A 167 9.44 11.75 2.28
C THR A 167 10.80 11.63 2.97
N VAL A 168 11.87 11.57 2.18
CA VAL A 168 13.26 11.58 2.72
C VAL A 168 13.49 12.80 3.61
N GLU A 169 13.03 13.99 3.15
CA GLU A 169 13.21 15.27 3.87
C GLU A 169 12.35 15.35 5.14
N GLU A 170 11.18 14.74 5.14
CA GLU A 170 10.30 14.66 6.31
C GLU A 170 10.90 13.70 7.35
N LEU A 171 11.36 12.53 6.93
CA LEU A 171 11.96 11.55 7.82
C LEU A 171 13.35 11.98 8.34
N ALA A 172 14.12 12.73 7.56
CA ALA A 172 15.43 13.28 7.99
C ALA A 172 15.33 14.27 9.16
N LYS A 173 14.13 14.75 9.50
CA LYS A 173 13.91 15.61 10.67
C LYS A 173 13.78 14.80 11.98
N ALA A 174 13.59 13.47 11.86
CA ALA A 174 13.52 12.60 13.02
C ALA A 174 14.90 12.39 13.64
N SER A 175 14.99 12.44 14.97
CA SER A 175 16.19 11.97 15.67
C SER A 175 16.25 10.43 15.68
N VAL A 176 17.44 9.89 15.92
CA VAL A 176 17.60 8.42 16.09
C VAL A 176 16.78 7.96 17.28
N GLU A 177 16.79 8.74 18.37
CA GLU A 177 16.03 8.47 19.60
C GLU A 177 14.53 8.40 19.34
N ASP A 178 13.98 9.32 18.53
CA ASP A 178 12.57 9.31 18.12
C ASP A 178 12.20 8.03 17.37
N LEU A 179 13.02 7.61 16.43
CA LEU A 179 12.78 6.39 15.63
C LEU A 179 12.88 5.13 16.51
N VAL A 180 13.84 5.09 17.42
CA VAL A 180 13.99 3.99 18.40
C VAL A 180 12.75 3.91 19.30
N LEU A 181 12.21 5.06 19.77
CA LEU A 181 10.99 5.08 20.58
C LEU A 181 9.80 4.50 19.83
N GLU A 182 9.61 4.86 18.55
CA GLU A 182 8.54 4.29 17.73
C GLU A 182 8.67 2.76 17.55
N MET A 183 9.89 2.26 17.53
CA MET A 183 10.15 0.81 17.49
C MET A 183 9.86 0.14 18.85
N LEU A 184 10.18 0.79 19.98
CA LEU A 184 10.05 0.24 21.32
C LEU A 184 8.63 0.36 21.90
N GLU A 185 7.83 1.36 21.53
CA GLU A 185 6.47 1.53 22.04
C GLU A 185 5.57 0.33 21.71
N TYR A 186 5.80 -0.32 20.59
CA TYR A 186 5.09 -1.55 20.25
C TYR A 186 5.39 -2.68 21.26
N MET A 187 6.61 -2.79 21.75
CA MET A 187 6.98 -3.83 22.74
C MET A 187 6.22 -3.64 24.06
N LYS A 188 6.07 -2.40 24.50
CA LYS A 188 5.34 -2.07 25.75
C LYS A 188 3.84 -2.32 25.66
N GLN A 189 3.25 -2.22 24.46
CA GLN A 189 1.81 -2.48 24.25
C GLN A 189 1.49 -3.98 24.28
N GLN A 190 2.42 -4.85 23.87
CA GLN A 190 2.25 -6.30 23.88
C GLN A 190 2.45 -6.94 25.26
N GLU A 191 3.19 -6.29 26.18
CA GLU A 191 3.36 -6.76 27.57
C GLU A 191 2.11 -6.55 28.45
N LYS A 192 1.05 -5.90 27.91
CA LYS A 192 -0.22 -5.63 28.64
C LYS A 192 -1.32 -6.64 28.35
N TYR A 193 -1.06 -7.64 27.52
CA TYR A 193 -1.96 -8.74 27.17
C TYR A 193 -1.29 -10.08 27.40
#